data_7b02b40cc23b5f41594ba89f4e43ec41
#
_entry.id   7b02b40cc23b5f41594ba89f4e43ec41
#
_cell.length_a   1.000
_cell.length_b   1.000
_cell.length_c   1.000
_cell.angle_alpha   90.00
_cell.angle_beta   90.00
_cell.angle_gamma   90.00
#
_symmetry.space_group_name_H-M   'P 1'
#
loop_
_entity.id
_entity.type
_entity.pdbx_description
1 polymer ?
#
loop_
_entity_poly.entity_id
_entity_poly.type
_entity_poly.pdbx_seq_one_letter_code
_entity_poly.pdbx_strand_id
1 'polypeptide(L)'
;MRADAPARQAAHATRVADLLLEMAPTLDTLAGHAPGHAVRTCYLAMRLAEAMGIGDRDRLGLFYAALLHDAGSVSDVDPSTARPAMMRRLMPLPRGTEEERRAAEHLRVRRGAQFATRAGVGPEVAVTVMALHERWDGRGLPIGLSGEAIPIFARIVALADGLDLAVSREGETAALTTIHARSGSWYDPEMASLMLALCANGVLRELDADDLDSAAMDLEPNWLVRLADAEYADRIRNALTLAGAA
;
A
#
# COMPACT_ATOMS: atom_id res chain seq x y z
N MET A 1 -10.74 -2.69 57.07
CA MET A 1 -10.70 -3.59 55.89
C MET A 1 -10.82 -2.70 54.67
N ARG A 2 -9.70 -2.31 54.07
CA ARG A 2 -9.69 -1.54 52.80
C ARG A 2 -9.58 -2.57 51.70
N ALA A 3 -10.57 -2.58 50.80
CA ALA A 3 -10.56 -3.41 49.63
C ALA A 3 -9.51 -2.87 48.67
N ASP A 4 -8.49 -3.67 48.38
CA ASP A 4 -7.55 -3.44 47.28
C ASP A 4 -8.31 -3.49 45.95
N ALA A 5 -8.40 -2.34 45.30
CA ALA A 5 -8.81 -2.28 43.89
C ALA A 5 -7.66 -2.90 43.07
N PRO A 6 -7.94 -3.87 42.19
CA PRO A 6 -6.89 -4.40 41.34
C PRO A 6 -6.36 -3.26 40.45
N ALA A 7 -5.03 -3.05 40.55
CA ALA A 7 -4.32 -2.20 39.62
C ALA A 7 -4.62 -2.69 38.21
N ARG A 8 -5.45 -1.95 37.45
CA ARG A 8 -5.63 -2.13 36.03
C ARG A 8 -4.24 -1.92 35.42
N GLN A 9 -3.62 -3.02 34.97
CA GLN A 9 -2.49 -2.95 34.06
C GLN A 9 -2.91 -2.01 32.93
N ALA A 10 -2.26 -0.86 32.84
CA ALA A 10 -2.38 -0.01 31.66
C ALA A 10 -1.86 -0.86 30.49
N ALA A 11 -2.79 -1.42 29.73
CA ALA A 11 -2.45 -2.08 28.48
C ALA A 11 -1.71 -1.02 27.65
N HIS A 12 -0.46 -1.30 27.30
CA HIS A 12 0.30 -0.43 26.42
C HIS A 12 -0.47 -0.37 25.09
N ALA A 13 -1.08 0.79 24.84
CA ALA A 13 -1.75 1.01 23.56
C ALA A 13 -0.67 1.06 22.47
N THR A 14 -0.79 0.18 21.47
CA THR A 14 0.14 0.12 20.34
C THR A 14 -0.37 1.06 19.23
N ARG A 15 0.52 1.75 18.55
CA ARG A 15 0.11 2.56 17.39
C ARG A 15 -0.39 1.64 16.27
N VAL A 16 -1.46 2.04 15.60
CA VAL A 16 -1.96 1.29 14.43
C VAL A 16 -0.89 1.21 13.35
N ALA A 17 -0.14 2.29 13.13
CA ALA A 17 0.98 2.32 12.19
C ALA A 17 2.04 1.26 12.48
N ASP A 18 2.43 1.07 13.76
CA ASP A 18 3.40 0.04 14.15
C ASP A 18 2.91 -1.37 13.77
N LEU A 19 1.62 -1.66 14.00
CA LEU A 19 1.02 -2.93 13.62
C LEU A 19 1.02 -3.15 12.09
N LEU A 20 0.77 -2.10 11.32
CA LEU A 20 0.78 -2.18 9.86
C LEU A 20 2.20 -2.36 9.33
N LEU A 21 3.19 -1.70 9.93
CA LEU A 21 4.61 -1.89 9.59
C LEU A 21 5.09 -3.30 9.93
N GLU A 22 4.71 -3.86 11.07
CA GLU A 22 5.01 -5.26 11.42
C GLU A 22 4.49 -6.24 10.36
N MET A 23 3.38 -5.89 9.67
CA MET A 23 2.76 -6.74 8.65
C MET A 23 3.37 -6.55 7.26
N ALA A 24 3.95 -5.40 6.97
CA ALA A 24 4.44 -5.02 5.64
C ALA A 24 5.39 -6.06 5.01
N PRO A 25 6.42 -6.62 5.71
CA PRO A 25 7.29 -7.64 5.12
C PRO A 25 6.56 -8.92 4.70
N THR A 26 5.50 -9.28 5.43
CA THR A 26 4.66 -10.44 5.08
C THR A 26 3.85 -10.14 3.82
N LEU A 27 3.26 -8.96 3.71
CA LEU A 27 2.51 -8.52 2.52
C LEU A 27 3.42 -8.46 1.29
N ASP A 28 4.62 -7.87 1.40
CA ASP A 28 5.63 -7.85 0.34
C ASP A 28 5.94 -9.25 -0.17
N THR A 29 6.18 -10.19 0.76
CA THR A 29 6.50 -11.59 0.41
C THR A 29 5.34 -12.26 -0.32
N LEU A 30 4.11 -12.08 0.15
CA LEU A 30 2.91 -12.67 -0.45
C LEU A 30 2.62 -12.06 -1.84
N ALA A 31 2.86 -10.77 -2.02
CA ALA A 31 2.77 -10.11 -3.31
C ALA A 31 3.92 -10.47 -4.27
N GLY A 32 5.01 -11.03 -3.75
CA GLY A 32 6.20 -11.40 -4.53
C GLY A 32 7.16 -10.23 -4.75
N HIS A 33 7.13 -9.24 -3.87
CA HIS A 33 8.02 -8.10 -3.87
C HIS A 33 9.23 -8.31 -2.96
N ALA A 34 10.25 -7.47 -3.14
CA ALA A 34 11.39 -7.44 -2.22
C ALA A 34 10.96 -6.85 -0.88
N PRO A 35 11.53 -7.30 0.25
CA PRO A 35 11.23 -6.73 1.56
C PRO A 35 11.43 -5.20 1.58
N GLY A 36 10.54 -4.50 2.29
CA GLY A 36 10.54 -3.05 2.38
C GLY A 36 9.81 -2.32 1.24
N HIS A 37 9.25 -3.05 0.27
CA HIS A 37 8.49 -2.46 -0.83
C HIS A 37 7.32 -1.58 -0.32
N ALA A 38 6.50 -2.11 0.59
CA ALA A 38 5.37 -1.35 1.14
C ALA A 38 5.81 -0.08 1.89
N VAL A 39 6.94 -0.14 2.60
CA VAL A 39 7.48 1.02 3.33
C VAL A 39 8.02 2.07 2.36
N ARG A 40 8.78 1.67 1.32
CA ARG A 40 9.27 2.60 0.29
C ARG A 40 8.11 3.24 -0.50
N THR A 41 7.10 2.44 -0.85
CA THR A 41 5.88 2.95 -1.48
C THR A 41 5.16 3.96 -0.58
N CYS A 42 5.03 3.66 0.72
CA CYS A 42 4.45 4.57 1.69
C CYS A 42 5.24 5.88 1.79
N TYR A 43 6.56 5.79 1.92
CA TYR A 43 7.44 6.95 1.97
C TYR A 43 7.26 7.86 0.76
N LEU A 44 7.37 7.30 -0.46
CA LEU A 44 7.20 8.03 -1.72
C LEU A 44 5.80 8.67 -1.83
N ALA A 45 4.75 7.93 -1.46
CA ALA A 45 3.38 8.42 -1.48
C ALA A 45 3.19 9.62 -0.54
N MET A 46 3.75 9.55 0.67
CA MET A 46 3.66 10.63 1.65
C MET A 46 4.47 11.86 1.23
N ARG A 47 5.66 11.69 0.65
CA ARG A 47 6.46 12.79 0.11
C ARG A 47 5.76 13.49 -1.06
N LEU A 48 5.09 12.71 -1.93
CA LEU A 48 4.27 13.28 -3.00
C LEU A 48 3.08 14.06 -2.44
N ALA A 49 2.37 13.50 -1.46
CA ALA A 49 1.24 14.15 -0.81
C ALA A 49 1.63 15.48 -0.11
N GLU A 50 2.80 15.51 0.54
CA GLU A 50 3.34 16.74 1.11
C GLU A 50 3.61 17.82 0.03
N ALA A 51 4.25 17.41 -1.06
CA ALA A 51 4.53 18.32 -2.18
C ALA A 51 3.25 18.82 -2.88
N MET A 52 2.17 18.04 -2.84
CA MET A 52 0.84 18.42 -3.32
C MET A 52 0.07 19.32 -2.33
N GLY A 53 0.58 19.53 -1.11
CA GLY A 53 -0.10 20.30 -0.06
C GLY A 53 -1.31 19.59 0.55
N ILE A 54 -1.37 18.25 0.50
CA ILE A 54 -2.44 17.48 1.15
C ILE A 54 -2.32 17.64 2.65
N GLY A 55 -3.42 18.05 3.30
CA GLY A 55 -3.44 18.29 4.74
C GLY A 55 -3.27 17.02 5.57
N ASP A 56 -2.72 17.16 6.77
CA ASP A 56 -2.40 16.05 7.67
C ASP A 56 -3.57 15.10 7.92
N ARG A 57 -4.79 15.64 8.01
CA ARG A 57 -5.99 14.83 8.28
C ARG A 57 -6.22 13.78 7.19
N ASP A 58 -6.02 14.16 5.94
CA ASP A 58 -6.22 13.27 4.81
C ASP A 58 -5.01 12.35 4.62
N ARG A 59 -3.81 12.82 4.99
CA ARG A 59 -2.58 12.03 4.89
C ARG A 59 -2.57 10.77 5.76
N LEU A 60 -3.30 10.71 6.89
CA LEU A 60 -3.36 9.49 7.71
C LEU A 60 -4.00 8.33 6.94
N GLY A 61 -5.10 8.57 6.23
CA GLY A 61 -5.73 7.56 5.38
C GLY A 61 -4.81 7.12 4.24
N LEU A 62 -4.07 8.04 3.64
CA LEU A 62 -3.08 7.73 2.61
C LEU A 62 -1.94 6.87 3.15
N PHE A 63 -1.42 7.20 4.34
CA PHE A 63 -0.35 6.45 5.00
C PHE A 63 -0.75 4.97 5.19
N TYR A 64 -1.94 4.72 5.74
CA TYR A 64 -2.44 3.36 5.93
C TYR A 64 -2.73 2.67 4.60
N ALA A 65 -3.27 3.39 3.61
CA ALA A 65 -3.54 2.83 2.29
C ALA A 65 -2.25 2.41 1.57
N ALA A 66 -1.19 3.19 1.69
CA ALA A 66 0.11 2.87 1.10
C ALA A 66 0.77 1.64 1.74
N LEU A 67 0.70 1.49 3.07
CA LEU A 67 1.21 0.29 3.76
C LEU A 67 0.41 -0.98 3.42
N LEU A 68 -0.88 -0.83 3.10
CA LEU A 68 -1.80 -1.94 2.86
C LEU A 68 -2.14 -2.17 1.37
N HIS A 69 -1.46 -1.47 0.45
CA HIS A 69 -1.83 -1.51 -0.96
C HIS A 69 -1.83 -2.94 -1.54
N ASP A 70 -0.95 -3.80 -1.08
CA ASP A 70 -0.84 -5.20 -1.49
C ASP A 70 -1.62 -6.20 -0.62
N ALA A 71 -2.44 -5.73 0.32
CA ALA A 71 -3.21 -6.61 1.21
C ALA A 71 -4.14 -7.59 0.46
N GLY A 72 -4.51 -7.29 -0.78
CA GLY A 72 -5.29 -8.20 -1.62
C GLY A 72 -4.52 -9.40 -2.15
N SER A 73 -3.20 -9.35 -2.14
CA SER A 73 -2.33 -10.44 -2.61
C SER A 73 -2.24 -11.61 -1.62
N VAL A 74 -2.67 -11.41 -0.37
CA VAL A 74 -2.64 -12.41 0.72
C VAL A 74 -3.40 -13.69 0.37
N SER A 75 -4.42 -13.61 -0.46
CA SER A 75 -5.29 -14.73 -0.79
C SER A 75 -4.97 -15.44 -2.12
N ASP A 76 -3.93 -15.01 -2.82
CA ASP A 76 -3.41 -15.76 -3.97
C ASP A 76 -2.61 -17.00 -3.53
N VAL A 77 -2.44 -17.18 -2.24
CA VAL A 77 -1.86 -18.37 -1.63
C VAL A 77 -2.99 -19.34 -1.26
N ASP A 78 -3.52 -20.04 -2.24
CA ASP A 78 -4.20 -21.32 -1.97
C ASP A 78 -3.14 -22.27 -1.39
N PRO A 79 -3.27 -22.69 -0.12
CA PRO A 79 -2.30 -23.59 0.51
C PRO A 79 -2.12 -24.91 -0.26
N SER A 80 -3.12 -25.32 -1.05
CA SER A 80 -3.07 -26.53 -1.88
C SER A 80 -2.41 -26.30 -3.23
N THR A 81 -2.36 -25.04 -3.70
CA THR A 81 -1.78 -24.63 -4.97
C THR A 81 -0.67 -23.59 -4.81
N ALA A 82 -0.24 -23.32 -3.58
CA ALA A 82 0.74 -22.31 -3.24
C ALA A 82 2.04 -22.52 -4.03
N ARG A 83 2.10 -21.89 -5.21
CA ARG A 83 3.35 -21.79 -5.97
C ARG A 83 4.18 -20.71 -5.29
N PRO A 84 5.42 -21.02 -4.87
CA PRO A 84 6.32 -20.01 -4.34
C PRO A 84 6.38 -18.80 -5.28
N ALA A 85 6.46 -17.58 -4.75
CA ALA A 85 6.54 -16.34 -5.55
C ALA A 85 7.65 -16.42 -6.61
N MET A 86 8.77 -17.09 -6.28
CA MET A 86 9.85 -17.41 -7.20
C MET A 86 9.37 -18.26 -8.38
N MET A 87 8.47 -19.23 -8.18
CA MET A 87 7.94 -20.07 -9.27
C MET A 87 6.96 -19.32 -10.19
N ARG A 88 6.18 -18.38 -9.64
CA ARG A 88 5.34 -17.48 -10.46
C ARG A 88 6.18 -16.62 -11.39
N ARG A 89 7.36 -16.21 -10.94
CA ARG A 89 8.32 -15.42 -11.72
C ARG A 89 9.04 -16.25 -12.80
N LEU A 90 9.39 -17.52 -12.52
CA LEU A 90 10.10 -18.42 -13.44
C LEU A 90 9.18 -19.11 -14.47
N MET A 91 7.94 -19.33 -14.11
CA MET A 91 6.92 -19.95 -14.97
C MET A 91 5.64 -19.14 -14.90
N PRO A 92 5.55 -18.00 -15.62
CA PRO A 92 4.32 -17.25 -15.70
C PRO A 92 3.20 -18.17 -16.23
N LEU A 93 2.03 -18.13 -15.58
CA LEU A 93 0.85 -18.81 -16.10
C LEU A 93 0.59 -18.30 -17.53
N PRO A 94 0.01 -19.16 -18.41
CA PRO A 94 -0.46 -18.71 -19.72
C PRO A 94 -1.27 -17.45 -19.54
N ARG A 95 -1.02 -16.44 -20.38
CA ARG A 95 -1.78 -15.19 -20.35
C ARG A 95 -3.24 -15.53 -20.59
N GLY A 96 -4.05 -15.48 -19.52
CA GLY A 96 -5.49 -15.63 -19.62
C GLY A 96 -6.11 -14.57 -20.53
N THR A 97 -7.38 -14.76 -20.87
CA THR A 97 -8.17 -13.76 -21.59
C THR A 97 -8.19 -12.44 -20.82
N GLU A 98 -8.55 -11.36 -21.48
CA GLU A 98 -8.75 -10.05 -20.82
C GLU A 98 -9.81 -10.13 -19.70
N GLU A 99 -10.84 -10.93 -19.93
CA GLU A 99 -11.91 -11.15 -18.96
C GLU A 99 -11.40 -11.88 -17.70
N GLU A 100 -10.59 -12.92 -17.87
CA GLU A 100 -9.97 -13.64 -16.73
C GLU A 100 -9.03 -12.72 -15.94
N ARG A 101 -8.25 -11.89 -16.62
CA ARG A 101 -7.38 -10.90 -15.94
C ARG A 101 -8.20 -9.87 -15.17
N ARG A 102 -9.29 -9.37 -15.75
CA ARG A 102 -10.21 -8.43 -15.10
C ARG A 102 -10.89 -9.05 -13.88
N ALA A 103 -11.35 -10.30 -14.00
CA ALA A 103 -11.96 -11.01 -12.89
C ALA A 103 -10.98 -11.27 -11.73
N ALA A 104 -9.76 -11.70 -12.04
CA ALA A 104 -8.71 -11.90 -11.05
C ALA A 104 -8.34 -10.60 -10.33
N GLU A 105 -8.19 -9.51 -11.08
CA GLU A 105 -7.89 -8.20 -10.52
C GLU A 105 -9.03 -7.68 -9.63
N HIS A 106 -10.28 -7.84 -10.09
CA HIS A 106 -11.44 -7.47 -9.30
C HIS A 106 -11.48 -8.23 -7.97
N LEU A 107 -11.17 -9.53 -7.99
CA LEU A 107 -11.12 -10.34 -6.78
C LEU A 107 -10.02 -9.86 -5.84
N ARG A 108 -8.82 -9.56 -6.37
CA ARG A 108 -7.66 -9.07 -5.59
C ARG A 108 -7.98 -7.76 -4.88
N VAL A 109 -8.43 -6.73 -5.60
CA VAL A 109 -8.73 -5.43 -4.97
C VAL A 109 -9.90 -5.50 -3.98
N ARG A 110 -10.92 -6.34 -4.25
CA ARG A 110 -12.01 -6.58 -3.29
C ARG A 110 -11.53 -7.19 -1.99
N ARG A 111 -10.62 -8.16 -2.06
CA ARG A 111 -10.04 -8.81 -0.88
C ARG A 111 -9.21 -7.81 -0.06
N GLY A 112 -8.38 -7.00 -0.72
CA GLY A 112 -7.64 -5.93 -0.05
C GLY A 112 -8.54 -4.90 0.63
N ALA A 113 -9.62 -4.47 -0.03
CA ALA A 113 -10.61 -3.58 0.55
C ALA A 113 -11.37 -4.21 1.73
N GLN A 114 -11.70 -5.51 1.64
CA GLN A 114 -12.29 -6.25 2.76
C GLN A 114 -11.32 -6.36 3.94
N PHE A 115 -10.03 -6.59 3.66
CA PHE A 115 -8.99 -6.57 4.68
C PHE A 115 -8.98 -5.21 5.39
N ALA A 116 -8.85 -4.11 4.66
CA ALA A 116 -8.85 -2.75 5.23
C ALA A 116 -10.11 -2.48 6.08
N THR A 117 -11.28 -2.93 5.60
CA THR A 117 -12.55 -2.79 6.32
C THR A 117 -12.56 -3.58 7.63
N ARG A 118 -12.09 -4.83 7.60
CA ARG A 118 -12.00 -5.70 8.80
C ARG A 118 -10.99 -5.17 9.81
N ALA A 119 -9.85 -4.70 9.32
CA ALA A 119 -8.84 -4.05 10.13
C ALA A 119 -9.33 -2.73 10.75
N GLY A 120 -10.41 -2.13 10.22
CA GLY A 120 -11.00 -0.90 10.75
C GLY A 120 -10.11 0.33 10.58
N VAL A 121 -9.22 0.32 9.58
CA VAL A 121 -8.23 1.40 9.37
C VAL A 121 -8.81 2.65 8.70
N GLY A 122 -10.02 2.57 8.17
CA GLY A 122 -10.76 3.70 7.58
C GLY A 122 -11.38 3.33 6.23
N PRO A 123 -12.54 3.90 5.89
CA PRO A 123 -13.20 3.63 4.62
C PRO A 123 -12.40 4.13 3.42
N GLU A 124 -11.65 5.22 3.56
CA GLU A 124 -10.79 5.80 2.53
C GLU A 124 -9.68 4.82 2.11
N VAL A 125 -9.17 3.99 3.03
CA VAL A 125 -8.19 2.94 2.73
C VAL A 125 -8.80 1.89 1.81
N ALA A 126 -10.00 1.41 2.13
CA ALA A 126 -10.71 0.43 1.31
C ALA A 126 -11.02 0.97 -0.10
N VAL A 127 -11.45 2.23 -0.20
CA VAL A 127 -11.72 2.91 -1.48
C VAL A 127 -10.44 3.04 -2.30
N THR A 128 -9.32 3.40 -1.66
CA THR A 128 -8.01 3.50 -2.32
C THR A 128 -7.59 2.16 -2.90
N VAL A 129 -7.62 1.09 -2.08
CA VAL A 129 -7.22 -0.26 -2.52
C VAL A 129 -8.09 -0.77 -3.67
N MET A 130 -9.39 -0.47 -3.66
CA MET A 130 -10.29 -0.84 -4.77
C MET A 130 -9.91 -0.22 -6.12
N ALA A 131 -9.25 0.93 -6.14
CA ALA A 131 -8.94 1.70 -7.34
C ALA A 131 -7.44 1.74 -7.70
N LEU A 132 -6.59 0.96 -7.03
CA LEU A 132 -5.13 1.03 -7.19
C LEU A 132 -4.63 0.71 -8.59
N HIS A 133 -5.34 -0.15 -9.32
CA HIS A 133 -4.94 -0.59 -10.66
C HIS A 133 -5.72 0.12 -11.77
N GLU A 134 -6.46 1.17 -11.41
CA GLU A 134 -7.02 2.08 -12.39
C GLU A 134 -5.91 2.92 -13.04
N ARG A 135 -6.14 3.35 -14.26
CA ARG A 135 -5.19 4.13 -15.05
C ARG A 135 -5.81 5.46 -15.46
N TRP A 136 -4.99 6.48 -15.52
CA TRP A 136 -5.42 7.81 -15.91
C TRP A 136 -6.20 7.82 -17.25
N ASP A 137 -5.79 6.99 -18.21
CA ASP A 137 -6.42 6.85 -19.54
C ASP A 137 -7.71 6.00 -19.56
N GLY A 138 -8.16 5.49 -18.41
CA GLY A 138 -9.35 4.65 -18.27
C GLY A 138 -9.19 3.20 -18.73
N ARG A 139 -7.95 2.78 -19.07
CA ARG A 139 -7.65 1.39 -19.46
C ARG A 139 -7.20 0.52 -18.29
N GLY A 140 -7.40 1.03 -17.09
CA GLY A 140 -7.10 0.32 -15.84
C GLY A 140 -8.15 -0.73 -15.48
N LEU A 141 -7.95 -1.36 -14.36
CA LEU A 141 -8.78 -2.44 -13.82
C LEU A 141 -9.09 -2.15 -12.34
N PRO A 142 -10.21 -2.62 -11.81
CA PRO A 142 -11.22 -3.50 -12.45
C PRO A 142 -12.37 -2.72 -13.10
N ILE A 143 -12.55 -1.43 -12.77
CA ILE A 143 -13.77 -0.65 -13.09
C ILE A 143 -13.59 0.09 -14.41
N GLY A 144 -12.37 0.61 -14.69
CA GLY A 144 -12.06 1.47 -15.82
C GLY A 144 -12.33 2.95 -15.52
N LEU A 145 -12.08 3.37 -14.30
CA LEU A 145 -12.10 4.79 -13.92
C LEU A 145 -11.01 5.54 -14.68
N SER A 146 -11.26 6.81 -15.00
CA SER A 146 -10.29 7.65 -15.72
C SER A 146 -10.15 9.03 -15.10
N GLY A 147 -8.96 9.62 -15.24
CA GLY A 147 -8.69 10.98 -14.77
C GLY A 147 -9.00 11.16 -13.30
N GLU A 148 -9.66 12.26 -12.99
CA GLU A 148 -10.04 12.63 -11.62
C GLU A 148 -11.15 11.77 -10.99
N ALA A 149 -11.82 10.91 -11.78
CA ALA A 149 -12.75 9.93 -11.24
C ALA A 149 -12.02 8.85 -10.40
N ILE A 150 -10.70 8.68 -10.61
CA ILE A 150 -9.87 7.82 -9.77
C ILE A 150 -9.61 8.56 -8.44
N PRO A 151 -9.89 7.93 -7.28
CA PRO A 151 -9.63 8.54 -5.99
C PRO A 151 -8.18 9.04 -5.86
N ILE A 152 -8.00 10.23 -5.30
CA ILE A 152 -6.69 10.89 -5.25
C ILE A 152 -5.62 10.01 -4.60
N PHE A 153 -5.94 9.32 -3.50
CA PHE A 153 -5.00 8.44 -2.83
C PHE A 153 -4.62 7.24 -3.69
N ALA A 154 -5.55 6.70 -4.48
CA ALA A 154 -5.25 5.61 -5.41
C ALA A 154 -4.27 6.08 -6.49
N ARG A 155 -4.42 7.31 -7.03
CA ARG A 155 -3.48 7.88 -8.00
C ARG A 155 -2.08 8.06 -7.40
N ILE A 156 -2.00 8.56 -6.16
CA ILE A 156 -0.73 8.76 -5.44
C ILE A 156 -0.05 7.43 -5.18
N VAL A 157 -0.74 6.46 -4.58
CA VAL A 157 -0.17 5.15 -4.23
C VAL A 157 0.24 4.39 -5.49
N ALA A 158 -0.59 4.37 -6.54
CA ALA A 158 -0.26 3.70 -7.80
C ALA A 158 1.01 4.26 -8.46
N LEU A 159 1.23 5.57 -8.38
CA LEU A 159 2.46 6.20 -8.90
C LEU A 159 3.68 5.84 -8.05
N ALA A 160 3.55 5.88 -6.71
CA ALA A 160 4.62 5.54 -5.78
C ALA A 160 5.04 4.07 -5.91
N ASP A 161 4.07 3.14 -5.92
CA ASP A 161 4.25 1.71 -6.17
C ASP A 161 4.95 1.46 -7.52
N GLY A 162 4.42 2.06 -8.59
CA GLY A 162 5.00 1.92 -9.92
C GLY A 162 6.43 2.44 -10.01
N LEU A 163 6.78 3.50 -9.29
CA LEU A 163 8.15 4.02 -9.21
C LEU A 163 9.06 3.06 -8.46
N ASP A 164 8.69 2.61 -7.25
CA ASP A 164 9.50 1.65 -6.48
C ASP A 164 9.75 0.35 -7.23
N LEU A 165 8.71 -0.19 -7.87
CA LEU A 165 8.84 -1.39 -8.69
C LEU A 165 9.75 -1.19 -9.90
N ALA A 166 9.69 -0.03 -10.55
CA ALA A 166 10.54 0.28 -11.69
C ALA A 166 12.00 0.46 -11.23
N VAL A 167 12.26 1.18 -10.15
CA VAL A 167 13.61 1.34 -9.57
C VAL A 167 14.20 -0.03 -9.20
N SER A 168 13.43 -0.87 -8.53
CA SER A 168 13.89 -2.21 -8.10
C SER A 168 14.21 -3.15 -9.27
N ARG A 169 13.57 -2.97 -10.43
CA ARG A 169 13.72 -3.86 -11.60
C ARG A 169 14.71 -3.36 -12.63
N GLU A 170 14.72 -2.07 -12.86
CA GLU A 170 15.36 -1.44 -14.01
C GLU A 170 16.47 -0.43 -13.61
N GLY A 171 16.54 -0.08 -12.31
CA GLY A 171 17.39 0.98 -11.78
C GLY A 171 16.79 2.37 -11.98
N GLU A 172 17.34 3.35 -11.26
CA GLU A 172 16.80 4.71 -11.15
C GLU A 172 16.56 5.38 -12.52
N THR A 173 17.58 5.44 -13.38
CA THR A 173 17.48 6.16 -14.67
C THR A 173 16.38 5.60 -15.58
N ALA A 174 16.27 4.27 -15.68
CA ALA A 174 15.25 3.63 -16.48
C ALA A 174 13.87 3.80 -15.87
N ALA A 175 13.75 3.75 -14.53
CA ALA A 175 12.53 3.99 -13.81
C ALA A 175 11.97 5.40 -14.07
N LEU A 176 12.79 6.44 -13.99
CA LEU A 176 12.37 7.82 -14.27
C LEU A 176 11.89 7.98 -15.71
N THR A 177 12.58 7.32 -16.67
CA THR A 177 12.15 7.29 -18.07
C THR A 177 10.78 6.61 -18.22
N THR A 178 10.57 5.51 -17.51
CA THR A 178 9.30 4.75 -17.51
C THR A 178 8.16 5.60 -16.93
N ILE A 179 8.38 6.27 -15.79
CA ILE A 179 7.38 7.17 -15.19
C ILE A 179 7.03 8.32 -16.16
N HIS A 180 8.04 8.95 -16.77
CA HIS A 180 7.81 10.01 -17.75
C HIS A 180 6.98 9.53 -18.95
N ALA A 181 7.32 8.38 -19.53
CA ALA A 181 6.62 7.80 -20.68
C ALA A 181 5.17 7.38 -20.35
N ARG A 182 4.87 7.08 -19.08
CA ARG A 182 3.53 6.69 -18.61
C ARG A 182 2.69 7.85 -18.10
N SER A 183 3.24 9.05 -18.03
CA SER A 183 2.52 10.28 -17.68
C SER A 183 1.36 10.51 -18.64
N GLY A 184 0.19 10.85 -18.13
CA GLY A 184 -1.04 11.06 -18.93
C GLY A 184 -1.70 9.78 -19.45
N SER A 185 -1.09 8.61 -19.25
CA SER A 185 -1.69 7.32 -19.63
C SER A 185 -1.91 6.42 -18.40
N TRP A 186 -0.86 6.02 -17.74
CA TRP A 186 -0.96 5.24 -16.47
C TRP A 186 -1.20 6.16 -15.29
N TYR A 187 -0.46 7.26 -15.24
CA TYR A 187 -0.38 8.16 -14.10
C TYR A 187 -0.94 9.54 -14.44
N ASP A 188 -1.48 10.18 -13.43
CA ASP A 188 -1.84 11.61 -13.47
C ASP A 188 -0.61 12.43 -13.90
N PRO A 189 -0.72 13.25 -14.95
CA PRO A 189 0.45 13.96 -15.48
C PRO A 189 1.02 15.02 -14.53
N GLU A 190 0.19 15.64 -13.70
CA GLU A 190 0.66 16.62 -12.70
C GLU A 190 1.39 15.92 -11.57
N MET A 191 0.84 14.80 -11.06
CA MET A 191 1.49 13.99 -10.04
C MET A 191 2.79 13.37 -10.54
N ALA A 192 2.81 12.86 -11.78
CA ALA A 192 4.02 12.31 -12.39
C ALA A 192 5.13 13.38 -12.52
N SER A 193 4.79 14.59 -12.95
CA SER A 193 5.73 15.70 -13.02
C SER A 193 6.30 16.07 -11.66
N LEU A 194 5.45 16.14 -10.64
CA LEU A 194 5.86 16.45 -9.27
C LEU A 194 6.74 15.35 -8.67
N MET A 195 6.40 14.08 -8.89
CA MET A 195 7.23 12.94 -8.45
C MET A 195 8.61 12.96 -9.10
N LEU A 196 8.70 13.24 -10.41
CA LEU A 196 9.98 13.38 -11.11
C LEU A 196 10.82 14.53 -10.54
N ALA A 197 10.18 15.64 -10.15
CA ALA A 197 10.86 16.75 -9.48
C ALA A 197 11.38 16.35 -8.09
N LEU A 198 10.61 15.57 -7.31
CA LEU A 198 11.07 15.01 -6.04
C LEU A 198 12.28 14.08 -6.23
N CYS A 199 12.25 13.22 -7.27
CA CYS A 199 13.40 12.37 -7.61
C CYS A 199 14.64 13.18 -7.95
N ALA A 200 14.49 14.25 -8.75
CA ALA A 200 15.60 15.15 -9.07
C ALA A 200 16.18 15.84 -7.81
N ASN A 201 15.35 16.05 -6.78
CA ASN A 201 15.76 16.60 -5.49
C ASN A 201 16.29 15.53 -4.51
N GLY A 202 16.34 14.25 -4.92
CA GLY A 202 17.03 13.21 -4.19
C GLY A 202 16.16 12.31 -3.33
N VAL A 203 14.82 12.34 -3.45
CA VAL A 203 13.92 11.49 -2.65
C VAL A 203 14.24 9.99 -2.74
N LEU A 204 14.77 9.51 -3.87
CA LEU A 204 15.16 8.11 -4.02
C LEU A 204 16.37 7.73 -3.16
N ARG A 205 17.28 8.67 -2.86
CA ARG A 205 18.43 8.44 -1.97
C ARG A 205 18.01 8.30 -0.52
N GLU A 206 16.87 8.90 -0.16
CA GLU A 206 16.29 8.80 1.19
C GLU A 206 15.76 7.37 1.44
N LEU A 207 15.46 6.59 0.38
CA LEU A 207 15.00 5.21 0.48
C LEU A 207 16.12 4.22 0.85
N ASP A 208 17.37 4.58 0.65
CA ASP A 208 18.55 3.77 0.99
C ASP A 208 19.01 3.98 2.46
N ALA A 209 18.28 4.77 3.23
CA ALA A 209 18.60 5.01 4.63
C ALA A 209 18.47 3.72 5.47
N ASP A 210 19.44 3.50 6.38
CA ASP A 210 19.45 2.32 7.28
C ASP A 210 18.21 2.22 8.18
N ASP A 211 17.44 3.30 8.32
CA ASP A 211 16.25 3.41 9.17
C ASP A 211 15.05 4.00 8.40
N LEU A 212 14.73 3.38 7.26
CA LEU A 212 13.61 3.81 6.43
C LEU A 212 12.26 3.67 7.15
N ASP A 213 12.10 2.65 8.00
CA ASP A 213 10.89 2.44 8.78
C ASP A 213 10.62 3.64 9.70
N SER A 214 11.66 4.14 10.39
CA SER A 214 11.57 5.34 11.21
C SER A 214 11.26 6.59 10.38
N ALA A 215 11.94 6.75 9.25
CA ALA A 215 11.71 7.87 8.34
C ALA A 215 10.27 7.87 7.77
N ALA A 216 9.72 6.70 7.46
CA ALA A 216 8.33 6.57 7.05
C ALA A 216 7.37 6.89 8.19
N MET A 217 7.66 6.42 9.41
CA MET A 217 6.86 6.70 10.61
C MET A 217 6.82 8.18 10.96
N ASP A 218 7.90 8.92 10.72
CA ASP A 218 7.96 10.36 10.95
C ASP A 218 7.02 11.15 10.02
N LEU A 219 6.59 10.54 8.92
CA LEU A 219 5.60 11.12 8.00
C LEU A 219 4.14 10.83 8.42
N GLU A 220 3.90 9.93 9.39
CA GLU A 220 2.56 9.78 9.96
C GLU A 220 2.16 11.08 10.68
N PRO A 221 0.95 11.63 10.45
CA PRO A 221 0.52 12.85 11.11
C PRO A 221 0.45 12.71 12.63
N ASN A 222 1.41 13.26 13.35
CA ASN A 222 1.65 13.04 14.79
C ASN A 222 0.47 13.36 15.72
N TRP A 223 -0.39 14.31 15.35
CA TRP A 223 -1.55 14.71 16.15
C TRP A 223 -2.79 13.85 15.89
N LEU A 224 -2.74 12.95 14.91
CA LEU A 224 -3.82 12.01 14.56
C LEU A 224 -3.45 10.55 14.82
N VAL A 225 -2.37 10.29 15.55
CA VAL A 225 -1.93 8.93 15.87
C VAL A 225 -3.08 8.09 16.42
N ARG A 226 -3.42 7.01 15.73
CA ARG A 226 -4.42 6.06 16.20
C ARG A 226 -3.77 5.00 17.08
N LEU A 227 -4.34 4.84 18.27
CA LEU A 227 -3.92 3.80 19.20
C LEU A 227 -4.88 2.63 19.13
N ALA A 228 -4.33 1.43 19.13
CA ALA A 228 -5.04 0.17 19.22
C ALA A 228 -4.99 -0.33 20.66
N ASP A 229 -6.12 -0.67 21.26
CA ASP A 229 -6.17 -1.55 22.40
C ASP A 229 -5.88 -3.00 21.98
N ALA A 230 -5.78 -3.91 22.93
CA ALA A 230 -5.44 -5.31 22.66
C ALA A 230 -6.44 -5.97 21.69
N GLU A 231 -7.73 -5.70 21.84
CA GLU A 231 -8.78 -6.26 20.97
C GLU A 231 -8.66 -5.73 19.53
N TYR A 232 -8.38 -4.45 19.38
CA TYR A 232 -8.21 -3.85 18.05
C TYR A 232 -6.90 -4.32 17.39
N ALA A 233 -5.81 -4.44 18.16
CA ALA A 233 -4.56 -4.98 17.67
C ALA A 233 -4.71 -6.43 17.18
N ASP A 234 -5.42 -7.26 17.93
CA ASP A 234 -5.72 -8.64 17.54
C ASP A 234 -6.62 -8.69 16.29
N ARG A 235 -7.57 -7.77 16.14
CA ARG A 235 -8.39 -7.65 14.95
C ARG A 235 -7.56 -7.36 13.71
N ILE A 236 -6.61 -6.44 13.78
CA ILE A 236 -5.69 -6.12 12.68
C ILE A 236 -4.86 -7.36 12.33
N ARG A 237 -4.21 -8.01 13.29
CA ARG A 237 -3.41 -9.22 13.06
C ARG A 237 -4.22 -10.37 12.46
N ASN A 238 -5.44 -10.59 12.99
CA ASN A 238 -6.33 -11.65 12.52
C ASN A 238 -6.93 -11.36 11.13
N ALA A 239 -6.98 -10.09 10.69
CA ALA A 239 -7.45 -9.75 9.36
C ALA A 239 -6.61 -10.42 8.27
N LEU A 240 -5.28 -10.62 8.49
CA LEU A 240 -4.39 -11.37 7.61
C LEU A 240 -4.77 -12.86 7.52
N THR A 241 -5.06 -13.48 8.66
CA THR A 241 -5.34 -14.92 8.74
C THR A 241 -6.66 -15.27 8.06
N LEU A 242 -7.66 -14.39 8.15
CA LEU A 242 -8.98 -14.58 7.56
C LEU A 242 -9.04 -14.25 6.07
N ALA A 243 -8.12 -13.45 5.56
CA ALA A 243 -8.03 -13.17 4.13
C ALA A 243 -7.52 -14.37 3.32
N GLY A 244 -6.76 -15.29 3.95
CA GLY A 244 -6.32 -16.54 3.34
C GLY A 244 -7.33 -17.70 3.44
N ALA A 245 -8.44 -17.53 4.16
CA ALA A 245 -9.42 -18.59 4.43
C ALA A 245 -10.78 -18.39 3.70
N ALA A 246 -10.92 -17.37 2.87
CA ALA A 246 -12.13 -17.02 2.11
C ALA A 246 -11.88 -17.04 0.61
#